data_c4eb0f446630087e683facc915214346
#
_entry.id   c4eb0f446630087e683facc915214346
#
_cell.length_a   1.000
_cell.length_b   1.000
_cell.length_c   1.000
_cell.angle_alpha   90.00
_cell.angle_beta   90.00
_cell.angle_gamma   90.00
#
_symmetry.space_group_name_H-M   'P 1'
#
loop_
_entity.id
_entity.type
_entity.pdbx_description
1 polymer ?
#
loop_
_entity_poly.entity_id
_entity_poly.type
_entity_poly.pdbx_seq_one_letter_code
_entity_poly.pdbx_strand_id
1 'polypeptide(L)'
;MLTEDHIMLRESMSGFLSQLKTIKSLREMLSSGVSMQADTWKSLSEMGWTGLLIDEEFGGSNLGLVSACLMAENIGRSLLLSPIISSALLSSFAINLLGTHNQKNHWLSSIASGKTILTSSFGN
;
A
#
# COMPACT_ATOMS: atom_id res chain seq x y z
N MET A 1 -0.91 -21.43 7.19
CA MET A 1 -0.56 -21.94 5.85
C MET A 1 -1.11 -20.98 4.80
N LEU A 2 -0.31 -20.64 3.79
CA LEU A 2 -0.75 -19.78 2.70
C LEU A 2 -1.68 -20.56 1.76
N THR A 3 -2.77 -19.89 1.34
CA THR A 3 -3.67 -20.44 0.30
C THR A 3 -3.06 -20.27 -1.09
N GLU A 4 -3.67 -20.91 -2.09
CA GLU A 4 -3.26 -20.70 -3.49
C GLU A 4 -3.39 -19.23 -3.90
N ASP A 5 -4.44 -18.56 -3.47
CA ASP A 5 -4.64 -17.13 -3.72
C ASP A 5 -3.55 -16.26 -3.11
N HIS A 6 -3.09 -16.60 -1.91
CA HIS A 6 -1.95 -15.90 -1.27
C HIS A 6 -0.66 -16.11 -2.06
N ILE A 7 -0.42 -17.31 -2.57
CA ILE A 7 0.78 -17.62 -3.38
C ILE A 7 0.74 -16.84 -4.69
N MET A 8 -0.40 -16.84 -5.38
CA MET A 8 -0.61 -16.08 -6.61
C MET A 8 -0.41 -14.57 -6.40
N LEU A 9 -0.97 -14.03 -5.32
CA LEU A 9 -0.81 -12.63 -4.95
C LEU A 9 0.66 -12.28 -4.72
N ARG A 10 1.38 -13.09 -3.96
CA ARG A 10 2.81 -12.91 -3.69
C ARG A 10 3.64 -12.91 -4.98
N GLU A 11 3.38 -13.84 -5.88
CA GLU A 11 4.08 -13.94 -7.16
C GLU A 11 3.78 -12.73 -8.07
N SER A 12 2.53 -12.30 -8.11
CA SER A 12 2.11 -11.10 -8.84
C SER A 12 2.81 -9.84 -8.31
N MET A 13 2.87 -9.67 -6.99
CA MET A 13 3.56 -8.54 -6.36
C MET A 13 5.06 -8.57 -6.64
N SER A 14 5.69 -9.72 -6.50
CA SER A 14 7.12 -9.89 -6.79
C SER A 14 7.46 -9.58 -8.24
N GLY A 15 6.64 -10.07 -9.18
CA GLY A 15 6.81 -9.80 -10.61
C GLY A 15 6.69 -8.33 -10.95
N PHE A 16 5.70 -7.64 -10.38
CA PHE A 16 5.52 -6.20 -10.57
C PHE A 16 6.71 -5.40 -10.03
N LEU A 17 7.14 -5.69 -8.81
CA LEU A 17 8.26 -4.98 -8.16
C LEU A 17 9.58 -5.20 -8.90
N SER A 18 9.80 -6.38 -9.48
CA SER A 18 11.00 -6.64 -10.29
C SER A 18 11.05 -5.80 -11.58
N GLN A 19 9.90 -5.49 -12.16
CA GLN A 19 9.79 -4.62 -13.33
C GLN A 19 10.10 -3.15 -13.03
N LEU A 20 9.89 -2.70 -11.80
CA LEU A 20 10.13 -1.31 -11.39
C LEU A 20 11.62 -0.96 -11.24
N LYS A 21 12.53 -1.94 -11.25
CA LYS A 21 13.96 -1.73 -11.00
C LYS A 21 14.21 -0.88 -9.76
N THR A 22 13.60 -1.26 -8.66
CA THR A 22 13.49 -0.46 -7.43
C THR A 22 14.83 -0.03 -6.83
N ILE A 23 15.87 -0.87 -6.91
CA ILE A 23 17.21 -0.54 -6.40
C ILE A 23 17.83 0.63 -7.17
N LYS A 24 17.70 0.63 -8.52
CA LYS A 24 18.18 1.73 -9.35
C LYS A 24 17.41 3.02 -9.03
N SER A 25 16.07 2.94 -8.99
CA SER A 25 15.19 4.04 -8.60
C SER A 25 15.53 4.59 -7.23
N LEU A 26 15.79 3.73 -6.24
CA LEU A 26 16.16 4.15 -4.90
C LEU A 26 17.45 4.97 -4.90
N ARG A 27 18.47 4.54 -5.61
CA ARG A 27 19.73 5.27 -5.73
C ARG A 27 19.55 6.64 -6.38
N GLU A 28 18.74 6.72 -7.42
CA GLU A 28 18.40 7.98 -8.09
C GLU A 28 17.63 8.92 -7.17
N MET A 29 16.66 8.41 -6.41
CA MET A 29 15.91 9.19 -5.43
C MET A 29 16.79 9.72 -4.30
N LEU A 30 17.69 8.90 -3.77
CA LEU A 30 18.62 9.31 -2.72
C LEU A 30 19.58 10.41 -3.20
N SER A 31 20.03 10.37 -4.46
CA SER A 31 20.91 11.39 -5.00
C SER A 31 20.19 12.70 -5.36
N SER A 32 18.93 12.62 -5.76
CA SER A 32 18.11 13.78 -6.17
C SER A 32 17.32 14.43 -5.03
N GLY A 33 17.22 13.77 -3.87
CA GLY A 33 16.40 14.22 -2.74
C GLY A 33 14.89 14.04 -2.94
N VAL A 34 14.47 13.32 -3.98
CA VAL A 34 13.06 12.99 -4.22
C VAL A 34 12.69 11.73 -3.43
N SER A 35 11.63 11.81 -2.65
CA SER A 35 11.23 10.72 -1.74
C SER A 35 10.26 9.71 -2.34
N MET A 36 9.62 10.02 -3.48
CA MET A 36 8.66 9.13 -4.15
C MET A 36 8.47 9.56 -5.60
N GLN A 37 8.28 8.58 -6.48
CA GLN A 37 7.90 8.82 -7.87
C GLN A 37 6.36 8.72 -8.01
N ALA A 38 5.74 9.76 -8.53
CA ALA A 38 4.28 9.85 -8.71
C ALA A 38 3.74 8.72 -9.61
N ASP A 39 4.46 8.36 -10.65
CA ASP A 39 4.07 7.28 -11.57
C ASP A 39 4.07 5.92 -10.88
N THR A 40 5.02 5.66 -9.99
CA THR A 40 5.05 4.45 -9.16
C THR A 40 3.84 4.39 -8.24
N TRP A 41 3.51 5.48 -7.56
CA TRP A 41 2.34 5.55 -6.69
C TRP A 41 1.05 5.30 -7.48
N LYS A 42 0.91 5.90 -8.63
CA LYS A 42 -0.23 5.67 -9.52
C LYS A 42 -0.36 4.19 -9.90
N SER A 43 0.73 3.56 -10.30
CA SER A 43 0.74 2.13 -10.63
C SER A 43 0.33 1.24 -9.45
N LEU A 44 0.83 1.52 -8.24
CA LEU A 44 0.43 0.82 -7.02
C LEU A 44 -1.08 0.96 -6.75
N SER A 45 -1.63 2.15 -6.94
CA SER A 45 -3.05 2.42 -6.76
C SER A 45 -3.91 1.69 -7.79
N GLU A 46 -3.51 1.72 -9.05
CA GLU A 46 -4.20 1.03 -10.15
C GLU A 46 -4.22 -0.49 -9.97
N MET A 47 -3.18 -1.03 -9.36
CA MET A 47 -3.12 -2.46 -8.98
C MET A 47 -3.90 -2.80 -7.72
N GLY A 48 -4.48 -1.83 -7.04
CA GLY A 48 -5.30 -2.04 -5.84
C GLY A 48 -4.51 -2.19 -4.53
N TRP A 49 -3.20 -1.93 -4.53
CA TRP A 49 -2.39 -2.09 -3.31
C TRP A 49 -2.75 -1.07 -2.24
N THR A 50 -3.18 0.11 -2.63
CA THR A 50 -3.61 1.16 -1.69
C THR A 50 -4.92 0.83 -0.98
N GLY A 51 -5.74 -0.03 -1.54
CA GLY A 51 -7.01 -0.48 -0.98
C GLY A 51 -7.01 -1.92 -0.47
N LEU A 52 -5.86 -2.55 -0.28
CA LEU A 52 -5.76 -3.97 0.03
C LEU A 52 -6.48 -4.38 1.33
N LEU A 53 -6.44 -3.55 2.37
CA LEU A 53 -7.13 -3.77 3.65
C LEU A 53 -8.49 -3.06 3.75
N ILE A 54 -8.88 -2.30 2.75
CA ILE A 54 -10.10 -1.49 2.76
C ILE A 54 -11.26 -2.31 2.19
N ASP A 55 -12.42 -2.22 2.84
CA ASP A 55 -13.63 -2.92 2.39
C ASP A 55 -14.06 -2.48 0.98
N GLU A 56 -14.69 -3.38 0.26
CA GLU A 56 -15.23 -3.12 -1.07
C GLU A 56 -16.22 -1.97 -1.10
N GLU A 57 -16.98 -1.78 -0.02
CA GLU A 57 -17.89 -0.64 0.20
C GLU A 57 -17.18 0.71 0.01
N PHE A 58 -15.90 0.80 0.37
CA PHE A 58 -15.08 2.01 0.24
C PHE A 58 -14.10 1.96 -0.93
N GLY A 59 -14.27 1.01 -1.84
CA GLY A 59 -13.44 0.89 -3.04
C GLY A 59 -12.18 0.05 -2.87
N GLY A 60 -12.04 -0.66 -1.76
CA GLY A 60 -10.93 -1.59 -1.52
C GLY A 60 -11.21 -3.00 -2.00
N SER A 61 -10.28 -3.90 -1.75
CA SER A 61 -10.39 -5.32 -2.11
C SER A 61 -10.49 -6.26 -0.90
N ASN A 62 -10.29 -5.74 0.30
CA ASN A 62 -10.42 -6.47 1.57
C ASN A 62 -9.76 -7.86 1.57
N LEU A 63 -8.51 -7.94 1.17
CA LEU A 63 -7.78 -9.20 1.05
C LEU A 63 -7.24 -9.74 2.38
N GLY A 64 -7.41 -8.98 3.46
CA GLY A 64 -7.07 -9.40 4.80
C GLY A 64 -5.60 -9.21 5.20
N LEU A 65 -5.34 -9.48 6.47
CA LEU A 65 -4.06 -9.17 7.11
C LEU A 65 -2.90 -10.01 6.57
N VAL A 66 -3.13 -11.27 6.22
CA VAL A 66 -2.09 -12.14 5.63
C VAL A 66 -1.59 -11.56 4.32
N SER A 67 -2.50 -11.10 3.46
CA SER A 67 -2.16 -10.44 2.20
C SER A 67 -1.39 -9.14 2.43
N ALA A 68 -1.74 -8.36 3.46
CA ALA A 68 -0.99 -7.18 3.87
C ALA A 68 0.43 -7.50 4.31
N CYS A 69 0.64 -8.58 5.05
CA CYS A 69 1.97 -9.03 5.45
C CYS A 69 2.81 -9.46 4.24
N LEU A 70 2.22 -10.17 3.29
CA LEU A 70 2.89 -10.55 2.04
C LEU A 70 3.29 -9.32 1.22
N MET A 71 2.43 -8.32 1.15
CA MET A 71 2.75 -7.06 0.50
C MET A 71 3.91 -6.35 1.19
N ALA A 72 3.88 -6.22 2.51
CA ALA A 72 4.94 -5.59 3.29
C ALA A 72 6.28 -6.32 3.12
N GLU A 73 6.28 -7.67 3.13
CA GLU A 73 7.47 -8.48 2.87
C GLU A 73 8.06 -8.21 1.50
N ASN A 74 7.24 -8.19 0.45
CA ASN A 74 7.70 -7.93 -0.90
C ASN A 74 8.25 -6.50 -1.08
N ILE A 75 7.59 -5.52 -0.47
CA ILE A 75 8.06 -4.13 -0.48
C ILE A 75 9.42 -4.01 0.20
N GLY A 76 9.58 -4.63 1.37
CA GLY A 76 10.85 -4.63 2.09
C GLY A 76 11.96 -5.34 1.33
N ARG A 77 11.67 -6.49 0.75
CA ARG A 77 12.62 -7.28 -0.04
C ARG A 77 13.11 -6.55 -1.29
N SER A 78 12.24 -5.79 -1.93
CA SER A 78 12.55 -5.01 -3.14
C SER A 78 13.11 -3.62 -2.87
N LEU A 79 13.13 -3.17 -1.62
CA LEU A 79 13.54 -1.82 -1.21
C LEU A 79 12.73 -0.71 -1.90
N LEU A 80 11.43 -0.93 -2.07
CA LEU A 80 10.54 0.09 -2.62
C LEU A 80 10.36 1.24 -1.63
N LEU A 81 10.80 2.43 -2.00
CA LEU A 81 10.59 3.64 -1.21
C LEU A 81 9.22 4.23 -1.56
N SER A 82 8.25 4.02 -0.68
CA SER A 82 6.88 4.55 -0.86
C SER A 82 6.15 4.64 0.49
N PRO A 83 5.12 5.47 0.61
CA PRO A 83 4.31 5.58 1.83
C PRO A 83 3.24 4.49 1.95
N ILE A 84 3.35 3.38 1.22
CA ILE A 84 2.31 2.34 1.16
C ILE A 84 1.99 1.74 2.54
N ILE A 85 3.01 1.43 3.33
CA ILE A 85 2.84 0.84 4.67
C ILE A 85 2.13 1.82 5.60
N SER A 86 2.57 3.07 5.65
CA SER A 86 1.98 4.07 6.56
C SER A 86 0.57 4.48 6.14
N SER A 87 0.30 4.60 4.85
CA SER A 87 -1.00 5.05 4.34
C SER A 87 -1.98 3.89 4.17
N ALA A 88 -1.64 2.93 3.34
CA ALA A 88 -2.57 1.87 2.95
C ALA A 88 -2.78 0.78 4.02
N LEU A 89 -1.81 0.57 4.89
CA LEU A 89 -1.94 -0.42 5.96
C LEU A 89 -2.24 0.24 7.30
N LEU A 90 -1.33 1.05 7.85
CA LEU A 90 -1.49 1.60 9.21
C LEU A 90 -2.63 2.61 9.31
N SER A 91 -2.67 3.61 8.44
CA SER A 91 -3.71 4.65 8.52
C SER A 91 -5.09 4.10 8.16
N SER A 92 -5.19 3.26 7.15
CA SER A 92 -6.47 2.62 6.78
C SER A 92 -7.00 1.72 7.89
N PHE A 93 -6.12 0.93 8.53
CA PHE A 93 -6.48 0.09 9.66
C PHE A 93 -6.98 0.91 10.86
N ALA A 94 -6.26 1.99 11.20
CA ALA A 94 -6.66 2.87 12.30
C ALA A 94 -8.03 3.53 12.05
N ILE A 95 -8.27 4.04 10.83
CA ILE A 95 -9.55 4.64 10.47
C ILE A 95 -10.66 3.60 10.47
N ASN A 96 -10.40 2.41 9.96
CA ASN A 96 -11.40 1.33 9.96
C ASN A 96 -11.78 0.91 11.39
N LEU A 97 -10.83 0.91 12.31
CA LEU A 97 -11.07 0.51 13.70
C LEU A 97 -11.72 1.61 14.54
N LEU A 98 -11.31 2.85 14.37
CA LEU A 98 -11.65 3.98 15.28
C LEU A 98 -12.53 5.04 14.64
N GLY A 99 -12.65 5.05 13.31
CA GLY A 99 -13.38 6.10 12.59
C GLY A 99 -14.90 5.95 12.65
N THR A 100 -15.60 7.07 12.56
CA THR A 100 -17.06 7.08 12.32
C THR A 100 -17.35 6.63 10.88
N HIS A 101 -18.61 6.30 10.58
CA HIS A 101 -19.00 5.92 9.21
C HIS A 101 -18.67 7.02 8.18
N ASN A 102 -18.90 8.28 8.52
CA ASN A 102 -18.59 9.41 7.64
C ASN A 102 -17.07 9.55 7.41
N GLN A 103 -16.26 9.37 8.47
CA GLN A 103 -14.80 9.39 8.36
C GLN A 103 -14.29 8.25 7.49
N LYS A 104 -14.82 7.04 7.69
CA LYS A 104 -14.48 5.87 6.86
C LYS A 104 -14.82 6.12 5.39
N ASN A 105 -16.04 6.57 5.12
CA ASN A 105 -16.48 6.82 3.75
C ASN A 105 -15.61 7.86 3.04
N HIS A 106 -15.22 8.92 3.74
CA HIS A 106 -14.37 9.98 3.19
C HIS A 106 -12.91 9.52 3.01
N TRP A 107 -12.30 9.03 4.08
CA TRP A 107 -10.86 8.76 4.10
C TRP A 107 -10.49 7.42 3.46
N LEU A 108 -11.20 6.35 3.75
CA LEU A 108 -10.89 5.03 3.19
C LEU A 108 -11.07 5.00 1.67
N SER A 109 -12.11 5.64 1.16
CA SER A 109 -12.31 5.75 -0.30
C SER A 109 -11.19 6.54 -0.97
N SER A 110 -10.73 7.60 -0.32
CA SER A 110 -9.65 8.44 -0.83
C SER A 110 -8.28 7.73 -0.79
N ILE A 111 -8.02 6.94 0.26
CA ILE A 111 -6.81 6.09 0.35
C ILE A 111 -6.86 5.00 -0.72
N ALA A 112 -7.97 4.27 -0.84
CA ALA A 112 -8.13 3.17 -1.80
C ALA A 112 -7.89 3.61 -3.25
N SER A 113 -8.37 4.81 -3.60
CA SER A 113 -8.16 5.39 -4.93
C SER A 113 -6.76 5.99 -5.15
N GLY A 114 -5.92 6.03 -4.13
CA GLY A 114 -4.58 6.62 -4.18
C GLY A 114 -4.56 8.14 -4.21
N LYS A 115 -5.69 8.81 -4.09
CA LYS A 115 -5.79 10.29 -4.10
C LYS A 115 -5.18 10.92 -2.86
N THR A 116 -5.26 10.25 -1.72
CA THR A 116 -4.78 10.76 -0.44
C THR A 116 -3.77 9.80 0.15
N ILE A 117 -2.66 10.35 0.61
CA ILE A 117 -1.65 9.65 1.39
C ILE A 117 -1.76 10.14 2.81
N LEU A 118 -2.07 9.23 3.73
CA LEU A 118 -2.13 9.53 5.16
C LEU A 118 -0.96 8.92 5.89
N THR A 119 -0.62 9.52 7.00
CA THR A 119 0.36 8.99 7.94
C THR A 119 -0.23 8.95 9.34
N SER A 120 0.27 8.04 10.16
CA SER A 120 -0.12 7.92 11.55
C SER A 120 1.09 8.22 12.44
N SER A 121 0.86 8.99 13.50
CA SER A 121 1.87 9.24 14.52
C SER A 121 1.39 8.65 15.84
N PHE A 122 2.24 7.86 16.47
CA PHE A 122 2.01 7.25 17.77
C PHE A 122 3.05 7.83 18.75
N GLY A 123 2.59 8.68 19.63
CA GLY A 123 3.46 9.30 20.62
C GLY A 123 2.73 10.30 21.49
N ASN A 124 3.35 10.64 22.58
CA ASN A 124 2.84 11.66 23.52
C ASN A 124 3.25 13.06 23.09
#